data_d3f56dd65915a7bb768b959a5291a9ad
#
_entry.id   d3f56dd65915a7bb768b959a5291a9ad
#
_cell.length_a   1.000
_cell.length_b   1.000
_cell.length_c   1.000
_cell.angle_alpha   90.00
_cell.angle_beta   90.00
_cell.angle_gamma   90.00
#
_symmetry.space_group_name_H-M   'P 1'
#
loop_
_entity.id
_entity.type
_entity.pdbx_description
1 polymer ?
#
loop_
_entity_poly.entity_id
_entity_poly.type
_entity_poly.pdbx_seq_one_letter_code
_entity_poly.pdbx_strand_id
1 'polypeptide(L)'
;VEDKRFYSHPGLDPIATCRALVNDIKAGAYVEGGSTITQQLAKNQYFTQDKKLVRKVAEMFMAFKIESVLDKDKIFELYVNSIFFGNGYYCVADASWGYFGKPPSELDFDECTLLAGIPNAPTNYNPVASPELARERQAQVIEKMKKAGYLEEDEKAD
;
A
#
# COMPACT_ATOMS: atom_id res chain seq x y z
N VAL A 1 -6.38 0.98 1.72
CA VAL A 1 -5.60 1.76 2.68
C VAL A 1 -4.58 2.62 1.97
N GLU A 2 -3.77 2.04 1.13
CA GLU A 2 -2.73 2.74 0.37
C GLU A 2 -3.32 3.62 -0.75
N ASP A 3 -4.39 3.14 -1.38
CA ASP A 3 -5.02 3.81 -2.51
C ASP A 3 -6.53 3.55 -2.53
N LYS A 4 -7.30 4.42 -1.86
CA LYS A 4 -8.75 4.26 -1.68
C LYS A 4 -9.52 4.20 -3.00
N ARG A 5 -9.04 4.91 -4.04
CA ARG A 5 -9.71 5.03 -5.33
C ARG A 5 -9.00 4.28 -6.45
N PHE A 6 -8.21 3.27 -6.10
CA PHE A 6 -7.41 2.50 -7.06
C PHE A 6 -8.21 2.07 -8.30
N TYR A 7 -9.40 1.53 -8.12
CA TYR A 7 -10.24 1.07 -9.23
C TYR A 7 -10.91 2.20 -10.06
N SER A 8 -10.77 3.47 -9.62
CA SER A 8 -11.47 4.61 -10.23
C SER A 8 -10.55 5.59 -10.96
N HIS A 9 -9.26 5.66 -10.59
CA HIS A 9 -8.34 6.64 -11.18
C HIS A 9 -7.52 6.04 -12.33
N PRO A 10 -7.03 6.87 -13.29
CA PRO A 10 -6.25 6.41 -14.45
C PRO A 10 -4.72 6.36 -14.16
N GLY A 11 -4.30 5.97 -12.96
CA GLY A 11 -2.89 5.90 -12.54
C GLY A 11 -2.45 7.01 -11.59
N LEU A 12 -3.15 8.13 -11.54
CA LEU A 12 -2.97 9.22 -10.60
C LEU A 12 -4.29 9.51 -9.89
N ASP A 13 -4.21 9.83 -8.61
CA ASP A 13 -5.34 10.31 -7.82
C ASP A 13 -5.13 11.79 -7.47
N PRO A 14 -5.69 12.74 -8.25
CA PRO A 14 -5.50 14.18 -8.02
C PRO A 14 -5.98 14.63 -6.65
N ILE A 15 -7.07 14.04 -6.15
CA ILE A 15 -7.65 14.40 -4.84
C ILE A 15 -6.72 13.94 -3.70
N ALA A 16 -6.17 12.73 -3.79
CA ALA A 16 -5.20 12.25 -2.82
C ALA A 16 -3.90 13.06 -2.86
N THR A 17 -3.43 13.42 -4.05
CA THR A 17 -2.24 14.24 -4.24
C THR A 17 -2.44 15.65 -3.67
N CYS A 18 -3.56 16.31 -3.95
CA CYS A 18 -3.87 17.63 -3.39
C CYS A 18 -3.98 17.58 -1.87
N ARG A 19 -4.63 16.55 -1.33
CA ARG A 19 -4.75 16.38 0.13
C ARG A 19 -3.38 16.19 0.79
N ALA A 20 -2.51 15.35 0.21
CA ALA A 20 -1.17 15.14 0.70
C ALA A 20 -0.37 16.46 0.69
N LEU A 21 -0.43 17.22 -0.41
CA LEU A 21 0.22 18.52 -0.53
C LEU A 21 -0.24 19.52 0.54
N VAL A 22 -1.54 19.58 0.81
CA VAL A 22 -2.09 20.45 1.87
C VAL A 22 -1.60 20.02 3.25
N ASN A 23 -1.54 18.71 3.50
CA ASN A 23 -1.04 18.17 4.77
C ASN A 23 0.46 18.43 4.95
N ASP A 24 1.25 18.30 3.88
CA ASP A 24 2.69 18.60 3.89
C ASP A 24 2.97 20.08 4.19
N ILE A 25 2.19 20.98 3.58
CA ILE A 25 2.30 22.42 3.85
C ILE A 25 1.92 22.72 5.31
N LYS A 26 0.85 22.13 5.83
CA LYS A 26 0.43 22.31 7.23
C LYS A 26 1.43 21.75 8.24
N ALA A 27 2.05 20.63 7.92
CA ALA A 27 3.03 19.98 8.78
C ALA A 27 4.43 20.62 8.70
N GLY A 28 4.69 21.47 7.70
CA GLY A 28 6.02 22.03 7.43
C GLY A 28 7.07 20.97 7.06
N ALA A 29 6.65 19.77 6.70
CA ALA A 29 7.49 18.63 6.38
C ALA A 29 6.81 17.75 5.32
N TYR A 30 7.62 17.05 4.53
CA TYR A 30 7.13 16.09 3.55
C TYR A 30 6.57 14.85 4.25
N VAL A 31 5.25 14.74 4.29
CA VAL A 31 4.52 13.58 4.82
C VAL A 31 4.03 12.75 3.62
N GLU A 32 4.61 11.60 3.38
CA GLU A 32 4.19 10.72 2.29
C GLU A 32 2.71 10.31 2.42
N GLY A 33 1.98 10.23 1.31
CA GLY A 33 0.60 9.75 1.34
C GLY A 33 -0.23 9.97 0.08
N GLY A 34 0.33 10.57 -0.96
CA GLY A 34 -0.38 10.89 -2.20
C GLY A 34 -0.10 10.00 -3.40
N SER A 35 0.80 9.02 -3.28
CA SER A 35 1.16 8.12 -4.39
C SER A 35 0.17 6.97 -4.54
N THR A 36 -0.29 6.71 -5.77
CA THR A 36 -1.17 5.58 -6.08
C THR A 36 -0.41 4.25 -6.05
N ILE A 37 -1.15 3.13 -6.02
CA ILE A 37 -0.57 1.79 -6.18
C ILE A 37 0.19 1.68 -7.51
N THR A 38 -0.33 2.23 -8.59
CA THR A 38 0.32 2.21 -9.91
C THR A 38 1.62 3.02 -9.92
N GLN A 39 1.66 4.18 -9.26
CA GLN A 39 2.89 4.95 -9.07
C GLN A 39 3.92 4.20 -8.21
N GLN A 40 3.48 3.53 -7.15
CA GLN A 40 4.36 2.71 -6.31
C GLN A 40 4.93 1.52 -7.09
N LEU A 41 4.12 0.85 -7.92
CA LEU A 41 4.57 -0.21 -8.81
C LEU A 41 5.62 0.31 -9.79
N ALA A 42 5.38 1.45 -10.45
CA ALA A 42 6.34 2.08 -11.36
C ALA A 42 7.66 2.40 -10.66
N LYS A 43 7.62 2.99 -9.47
CA LYS A 43 8.79 3.28 -8.66
C LYS A 43 9.60 2.02 -8.36
N ASN A 44 8.95 0.96 -7.91
CA ASN A 44 9.63 -0.28 -7.49
C ASN A 44 10.25 -1.05 -8.67
N GLN A 45 9.66 -0.96 -9.87
CA GLN A 45 10.11 -1.73 -11.04
C GLN A 45 11.14 -0.99 -11.90
N TYR A 46 11.10 0.33 -11.97
CA TYR A 46 11.83 1.10 -12.98
C TYR A 46 12.77 2.18 -12.43
N PHE A 47 12.69 2.51 -11.15
CA PHE A 47 13.42 3.63 -10.59
C PHE A 47 14.22 3.27 -9.34
N THR A 48 15.36 3.95 -9.17
CA THR A 48 16.13 3.89 -7.93
C THR A 48 15.50 4.74 -6.83
N GLN A 49 15.91 4.54 -5.58
CA GLN A 49 15.34 5.21 -4.40
C GLN A 49 15.65 6.72 -4.27
N ASP A 50 16.28 7.33 -5.27
CA ASP A 50 16.64 8.74 -5.24
C ASP A 50 15.40 9.66 -5.22
N LYS A 51 15.35 10.54 -4.23
CA LYS A 51 14.25 11.50 -4.00
C LYS A 51 14.33 12.73 -4.90
N LYS A 52 14.40 12.58 -6.22
CA LYS A 52 14.43 13.72 -7.14
C LYS A 52 13.05 14.01 -7.72
N LEU A 53 12.71 15.29 -7.88
CA LEU A 53 11.47 15.72 -8.52
C LEU A 53 11.30 15.13 -9.92
N VAL A 54 12.40 15.04 -10.68
CA VAL A 54 12.44 14.41 -12.02
C VAL A 54 11.97 12.95 -11.97
N ARG A 55 12.42 12.18 -10.95
CA ARG A 55 11.94 10.80 -10.78
C ARG A 55 10.45 10.77 -10.53
N LYS A 56 9.91 11.68 -9.70
CA LYS A 56 8.47 11.72 -9.40
C LYS A 56 7.63 11.98 -10.65
N VAL A 57 8.08 12.88 -11.51
CA VAL A 57 7.43 13.15 -12.80
C VAL A 57 7.50 11.91 -13.71
N ALA A 58 8.66 11.24 -13.77
CA ALA A 58 8.82 10.01 -14.56
C ALA A 58 7.92 8.86 -14.03
N GLU A 59 7.78 8.72 -12.72
CA GLU A 59 6.83 7.77 -12.11
C GLU A 59 5.38 8.04 -12.56
N MET A 60 4.96 9.31 -12.63
CA MET A 60 3.62 9.68 -13.08
C MET A 60 3.37 9.27 -14.53
N PHE A 61 4.29 9.56 -15.45
CA PHE A 61 4.19 9.14 -16.84
C PHE A 61 4.17 7.63 -17.00
N MET A 62 5.02 6.91 -16.24
CA MET A 62 5.07 5.45 -16.26
C MET A 62 3.76 4.85 -15.70
N ALA A 63 3.17 5.45 -14.67
CA ALA A 63 1.88 5.03 -14.14
C ALA A 63 0.77 5.12 -15.20
N PHE A 64 0.70 6.22 -15.96
CA PHE A 64 -0.24 6.33 -17.09
C PHE A 64 0.02 5.27 -18.16
N LYS A 65 1.27 5.00 -18.49
CA LYS A 65 1.62 3.96 -19.46
C LYS A 65 1.20 2.58 -18.99
N ILE A 66 1.44 2.23 -17.73
CA ILE A 66 1.01 0.96 -17.12
C ILE A 66 -0.53 0.82 -17.22
N GLU A 67 -1.27 1.83 -16.82
CA GLU A 67 -2.73 1.85 -16.86
C GLU A 67 -3.29 1.78 -18.30
N SER A 68 -2.52 2.21 -19.30
CA SER A 68 -2.93 2.13 -20.71
C SER A 68 -2.81 0.72 -21.31
N VAL A 69 -2.03 -0.18 -20.68
CA VAL A 69 -1.74 -1.53 -21.20
C VAL A 69 -2.19 -2.66 -20.28
N LEU A 70 -2.40 -2.39 -18.99
CA LEU A 70 -2.81 -3.36 -17.99
C LEU A 70 -4.11 -2.94 -17.33
N ASP A 71 -4.98 -3.92 -17.04
CA ASP A 71 -6.16 -3.68 -16.22
C ASP A 71 -5.80 -3.57 -14.72
N LYS A 72 -6.74 -3.11 -13.92
CA LYS A 72 -6.56 -2.88 -12.48
C LYS A 72 -6.19 -4.14 -11.71
N ASP A 73 -6.79 -5.25 -12.03
CA ASP A 73 -6.53 -6.52 -11.35
C ASP A 73 -5.12 -7.01 -11.63
N LYS A 74 -4.64 -6.83 -12.88
CA LYS A 74 -3.26 -7.17 -13.24
C LYS A 74 -2.24 -6.23 -12.58
N ILE A 75 -2.54 -4.95 -12.49
CA ILE A 75 -1.71 -3.98 -11.77
C ILE A 75 -1.62 -4.36 -10.29
N PHE A 76 -2.75 -4.69 -9.67
CA PHE A 76 -2.78 -5.12 -8.27
C PHE A 76 -2.00 -6.41 -8.03
N GLU A 77 -2.16 -7.41 -8.90
CA GLU A 77 -1.39 -8.66 -8.86
C GLU A 77 0.12 -8.39 -8.90
N LEU A 78 0.57 -7.59 -9.86
CA LEU A 78 1.99 -7.22 -9.97
C LEU A 78 2.49 -6.43 -8.75
N TYR A 79 1.66 -5.56 -8.20
CA TYR A 79 1.98 -4.80 -7.01
C TYR A 79 2.22 -5.71 -5.80
N VAL A 80 1.27 -6.58 -5.44
CA VAL A 80 1.41 -7.46 -4.27
C VAL A 80 2.49 -8.51 -4.42
N ASN A 81 2.86 -8.85 -5.66
CA ASN A 81 3.94 -9.78 -5.98
C ASN A 81 5.33 -9.13 -6.04
N SER A 82 5.44 -7.83 -5.82
CA SER A 82 6.72 -7.11 -5.94
C SER A 82 7.05 -6.17 -4.79
N ILE A 83 6.10 -5.86 -3.91
CA ILE A 83 6.34 -4.93 -2.81
C ILE A 83 7.02 -5.60 -1.61
N PHE A 84 7.70 -4.77 -0.81
CA PHE A 84 8.37 -5.20 0.39
C PHE A 84 7.42 -5.24 1.59
N PHE A 85 7.33 -6.39 2.24
CA PHE A 85 6.53 -6.64 3.44
C PHE A 85 7.35 -6.69 4.73
N GLY A 86 8.57 -6.19 4.75
CA GLY A 86 9.47 -6.31 5.90
C GLY A 86 10.10 -7.70 6.00
N ASN A 87 11.03 -7.86 6.92
CA ASN A 87 11.68 -9.14 7.27
C ASN A 87 12.29 -9.90 6.07
N GLY A 88 12.70 -9.18 5.02
CA GLY A 88 13.25 -9.77 3.79
C GLY A 88 12.21 -10.33 2.82
N TYR A 89 10.93 -10.15 3.04
CA TYR A 89 9.84 -10.64 2.18
C TYR A 89 9.44 -9.60 1.14
N TYR A 90 9.63 -9.90 -0.15
CA TYR A 90 9.41 -9.00 -1.29
C TYR A 90 8.17 -9.31 -2.13
N CYS A 91 7.32 -10.23 -1.69
CA CYS A 91 6.03 -10.49 -2.31
C CYS A 91 5.05 -11.04 -1.27
N VAL A 92 3.76 -11.00 -1.61
CA VAL A 92 2.70 -11.48 -0.71
C VAL A 92 2.84 -12.97 -0.39
N ALA A 93 3.30 -13.79 -1.34
CA ALA A 93 3.52 -15.22 -1.10
C ALA A 93 4.61 -15.46 -0.04
N ASP A 94 5.77 -14.81 -0.20
CA ASP A 94 6.87 -14.93 0.77
C ASP A 94 6.47 -14.41 2.15
N ALA A 95 5.75 -13.29 2.20
CA ALA A 95 5.24 -12.74 3.45
C ALA A 95 4.23 -13.66 4.14
N SER A 96 3.30 -14.24 3.37
CA SER A 96 2.32 -15.19 3.89
C SER A 96 2.97 -16.44 4.51
N TRP A 97 3.89 -17.04 3.78
CA TRP A 97 4.65 -18.18 4.29
C TRP A 97 5.57 -17.80 5.45
N GLY A 98 6.25 -16.67 5.36
CA GLY A 98 7.19 -16.21 6.38
C GLY A 98 6.52 -15.82 7.70
N TYR A 99 5.40 -15.10 7.65
CA TYR A 99 4.72 -14.64 8.86
C TYR A 99 3.71 -15.65 9.40
N PHE A 100 3.04 -16.44 8.55
CA PHE A 100 1.91 -17.28 8.94
C PHE A 100 2.07 -18.76 8.59
N GLY A 101 3.08 -19.15 7.82
CA GLY A 101 3.35 -20.55 7.47
C GLY A 101 2.32 -21.18 6.53
N LYS A 102 1.62 -20.37 5.72
CA LYS A 102 0.58 -20.83 4.79
C LYS A 102 0.52 -19.95 3.52
N PRO A 103 -0.08 -20.45 2.42
CA PRO A 103 -0.20 -19.68 1.19
C PRO A 103 -1.19 -18.51 1.34
N PRO A 104 -1.11 -17.46 0.49
CA PRO A 104 -2.02 -16.32 0.55
C PRO A 104 -3.52 -16.68 0.45
N SER A 105 -3.86 -17.74 -0.27
CA SER A 105 -5.24 -18.21 -0.42
C SER A 105 -5.87 -18.75 0.87
N GLU A 106 -5.08 -19.06 1.87
CA GLU A 106 -5.51 -19.59 3.17
C GLU A 106 -5.47 -18.56 4.31
N LEU A 107 -5.09 -17.32 3.99
CA LEU A 107 -5.06 -16.24 4.98
C LEU A 107 -6.47 -15.88 5.41
N ASP A 108 -6.66 -15.74 6.72
CA ASP A 108 -7.89 -15.23 7.30
C ASP A 108 -7.96 -13.70 7.29
N PHE A 109 -9.05 -13.15 7.80
CA PHE A 109 -9.27 -11.70 7.84
C PHE A 109 -8.21 -10.96 8.69
N ASP A 110 -7.86 -11.52 9.85
CA ASP A 110 -6.85 -10.91 10.74
C ASP A 110 -5.49 -10.84 10.05
N GLU A 111 -5.07 -11.92 9.44
CA GLU A 111 -3.80 -12.01 8.71
C GLU A 111 -3.76 -11.11 7.47
N CYS A 112 -4.84 -11.08 6.68
CA CYS A 112 -4.96 -10.19 5.53
C CYS A 112 -4.86 -8.71 5.92
N THR A 113 -5.56 -8.31 6.97
CA THR A 113 -5.56 -6.91 7.43
C THR A 113 -4.23 -6.50 8.06
N LEU A 114 -3.56 -7.43 8.74
CA LEU A 114 -2.19 -7.22 9.23
C LEU A 114 -1.22 -6.98 8.07
N LEU A 115 -1.21 -7.86 7.06
CA LEU A 115 -0.36 -7.69 5.87
C LEU A 115 -0.64 -6.38 5.13
N ALA A 116 -1.91 -5.99 4.99
CA ALA A 116 -2.30 -4.75 4.32
C ALA A 116 -1.77 -3.48 5.00
N GLY A 117 -1.42 -3.55 6.28
CA GLY A 117 -0.82 -2.45 7.02
C GLY A 117 0.69 -2.26 6.80
N ILE A 118 1.40 -3.31 6.41
CA ILE A 118 2.86 -3.33 6.39
C ILE A 118 3.49 -2.45 5.30
N PRO A 119 3.00 -2.42 4.03
CA PRO A 119 3.68 -1.73 2.93
C PRO A 119 3.89 -0.23 3.12
N ASN A 120 3.10 0.42 3.96
CA ASN A 120 3.23 1.84 4.26
C ASN A 120 4.60 2.19 4.88
N ALA A 121 5.07 1.37 5.82
CA ALA A 121 6.39 1.48 6.44
C ALA A 121 6.87 0.08 6.88
N PRO A 122 7.38 -0.75 5.95
CA PRO A 122 7.65 -2.17 6.20
C PRO A 122 8.62 -2.45 7.34
N THR A 123 9.58 -1.58 7.57
CA THR A 123 10.54 -1.70 8.69
C THR A 123 9.86 -1.43 10.03
N ASN A 124 8.96 -0.44 10.09
CA ASN A 124 8.28 -0.04 11.33
C ASN A 124 7.14 -0.99 11.70
N TYR A 125 6.42 -1.47 10.69
CA TYR A 125 5.24 -2.34 10.87
C TYR A 125 5.56 -3.83 10.68
N ASN A 126 6.82 -4.22 10.81
CA ASN A 126 7.25 -5.61 10.81
C ASN A 126 6.67 -6.34 12.03
N PRO A 127 5.77 -7.33 11.86
CA PRO A 127 5.10 -7.99 12.98
C PRO A 127 6.04 -8.84 13.85
N VAL A 128 7.23 -9.20 13.35
CA VAL A 128 8.26 -9.92 14.14
C VAL A 128 9.07 -8.95 15.00
N ALA A 129 9.48 -7.82 14.40
CA ALA A 129 10.34 -6.84 15.10
C ALA A 129 9.54 -5.86 15.98
N SER A 130 8.32 -5.52 15.58
CA SER A 130 7.48 -4.49 16.21
C SER A 130 6.00 -4.91 16.21
N PRO A 131 5.62 -5.99 16.92
CA PRO A 131 4.26 -6.55 16.88
C PRO A 131 3.19 -5.55 17.31
N GLU A 132 3.47 -4.69 18.27
CA GLU A 132 2.54 -3.67 18.76
C GLU A 132 2.24 -2.63 17.68
N LEU A 133 3.26 -2.08 17.02
CA LEU A 133 3.08 -1.11 15.93
C LEU A 133 2.36 -1.74 14.73
N ALA A 134 2.63 -3.01 14.45
CA ALA A 134 1.94 -3.75 13.39
C ALA A 134 0.44 -3.88 13.71
N ARG A 135 0.06 -4.18 14.94
CA ARG A 135 -1.33 -4.25 15.40
C ARG A 135 -2.03 -2.90 15.42
N GLU A 136 -1.36 -1.84 15.88
CA GLU A 136 -1.89 -0.48 15.80
C GLU A 136 -2.16 -0.08 14.34
N ARG A 137 -1.26 -0.41 13.44
CA ARG A 137 -1.46 -0.16 12.00
C ARG A 137 -2.60 -0.98 11.42
N GLN A 138 -2.74 -2.24 11.81
CA GLN A 138 -3.88 -3.08 11.43
C GLN A 138 -5.21 -2.48 11.87
N ALA A 139 -5.30 -1.96 13.09
CA ALA A 139 -6.51 -1.28 13.57
C ALA A 139 -6.89 -0.08 12.68
N GLN A 140 -5.89 0.69 12.22
CA GLN A 140 -6.12 1.77 11.24
C GLN A 140 -6.61 1.25 9.88
N VAL A 141 -6.11 0.09 9.43
CA VAL A 141 -6.58 -0.57 8.19
C VAL A 141 -8.05 -0.91 8.32
N ILE A 142 -8.43 -1.60 9.40
CA ILE A 142 -9.82 -2.02 9.67
C ILE A 142 -10.74 -0.80 9.77
N GLU A 143 -10.32 0.24 10.48
CA GLU A 143 -11.10 1.49 10.57
C GLU A 143 -11.34 2.14 9.20
N LYS A 144 -10.30 2.17 8.36
CA LYS A 144 -10.43 2.68 6.98
C LYS A 144 -11.33 1.81 6.11
N MET A 145 -11.32 0.50 6.29
CA MET A 145 -12.23 -0.42 5.61
C MET A 145 -13.68 -0.17 6.01
N LYS A 146 -13.96 0.02 7.31
CA LYS A 146 -15.30 0.41 7.81
C LYS A 146 -15.76 1.74 7.21
N LYS A 147 -14.94 2.79 7.30
CA LYS A 147 -15.23 4.11 6.70
C LYS A 147 -15.43 4.07 5.18
N ALA A 148 -14.88 3.09 4.50
CA ALA A 148 -15.07 2.89 3.07
C ALA A 148 -16.27 2.01 2.72
N GLY A 149 -16.97 1.44 3.70
CA GLY A 149 -18.14 0.59 3.53
C GLY A 149 -17.84 -0.86 3.13
N TYR A 150 -16.61 -1.32 3.37
CA TYR A 150 -16.21 -2.72 3.10
C TYR A 150 -16.52 -3.65 4.29
N LEU A 151 -16.78 -3.09 5.47
CA LEU A 151 -17.14 -3.84 6.68
C LEU A 151 -18.36 -3.18 7.33
N GLU A 152 -19.27 -3.97 7.88
CA GLU A 152 -20.33 -3.49 8.73
C GLU A 152 -19.78 -3.04 10.09
N GLU A 153 -20.48 -2.13 10.78
CA GLU A 153 -19.98 -1.54 12.04
C GLU A 153 -19.87 -2.57 13.18
N ASP A 154 -20.55 -3.73 13.06
CA ASP A 154 -20.67 -4.75 14.11
C ASP A 154 -19.75 -5.97 13.96
N GLU A 155 -18.98 -6.10 12.90
CA GLU A 155 -17.91 -7.11 12.85
C GLU A 155 -16.75 -6.68 13.74
N LYS A 156 -16.90 -6.92 15.04
CA LYS A 156 -15.79 -6.92 15.99
C LYS A 156 -14.89 -8.09 15.61
N ALA A 157 -13.61 -7.80 15.39
CA ALA A 157 -12.58 -8.83 15.38
C ALA A 157 -12.65 -9.61 16.71
N ASP A 158 -13.08 -10.86 16.65
CA ASP A 158 -12.86 -11.82 17.72
C ASP A 158 -11.42 -12.28 17.71
#